data_434ca9f186c6526508939f67de67f140
#
_entry.id   434ca9f186c6526508939f67de67f140
#
_cell.length_a   1.000
_cell.length_b   1.000
_cell.length_c   1.000
_cell.angle_alpha   90.00
_cell.angle_beta   90.00
_cell.angle_gamma   90.00
#
_symmetry.space_group_name_H-M   'P 1'
#
loop_
_entity.id
_entity.type
_entity.pdbx_description
1 polymer ?
#
loop_
_entity_poly.entity_id
_entity_poly.type
_entity_poly.pdbx_seq_one_letter_code
_entity_poly.pdbx_strand_id
1 'polypeptide(L)'
;AILHLLYFRFYHKLLRDEGLVHSDEPAINLLCQGMVIAETFYRDNADGRKDWINPADVDMQRDDRGRVVGAVLRADGKPVQIGGIEKMAKSKNNGIDPQTMVDKYGADTVRLFSMFAAPPEQSLEWSEAGVEGMSRFLKRLWREVTNHVAQPDHPSIKAVAASHSTSLPLLAGEGAAGAGGNALGVIDPTALDAGQKTLRRQLHETIQKVGDDFGRRHAFNTAIAALMELLNALNKFNDQSDQGRAVRHEALEAMVLLLNPVVPHISHQLWQVLGHAETVLEDQPWPLADPSALVRDTLKLAVQINGKLRATIELPANASKEDAEAEALAQPQVVHFLENLTVRKVIVVPGKIVNIVAG
;
A
#
# COMPACT_ATOMS: atom_id res chain seq x y z
N ALA A 1 -14.06 5.77 24.98
CA ALA A 1 -15.16 6.72 25.28
C ALA A 1 -14.73 7.77 26.31
N ILE A 2 -14.20 7.37 27.49
CA ILE A 2 -13.89 8.30 28.58
C ILE A 2 -12.84 9.34 28.17
N LEU A 3 -11.69 8.91 27.67
CA LEU A 3 -10.61 9.84 27.31
C LEU A 3 -10.98 10.73 26.12
N HIS A 4 -11.47 10.14 25.02
CA HIS A 4 -11.71 10.86 23.76
C HIS A 4 -13.03 11.62 23.75
N LEU A 5 -14.11 11.09 24.38
CA LEU A 5 -15.43 11.70 24.32
C LEU A 5 -15.74 12.57 25.54
N LEU A 6 -15.21 12.25 26.72
CA LEU A 6 -15.46 13.05 27.93
C LEU A 6 -14.30 14.01 28.19
N TYR A 7 -13.12 13.52 28.55
CA TYR A 7 -12.05 14.41 29.00
C TYR A 7 -11.55 15.32 27.88
N PHE A 8 -11.32 14.82 26.67
CA PHE A 8 -10.86 15.62 25.55
C PHE A 8 -11.83 16.77 25.23
N ARG A 9 -13.14 16.48 25.14
CA ARG A 9 -14.16 17.52 24.92
C ARG A 9 -14.34 18.44 26.12
N PHE A 10 -14.33 17.89 27.33
CA PHE A 10 -14.50 18.67 28.54
C PHE A 10 -13.39 19.71 28.71
N TYR A 11 -12.13 19.30 28.59
CA TYR A 11 -11.00 20.24 28.68
C TYR A 11 -11.01 21.26 27.55
N HIS A 12 -11.35 20.88 26.35
CA HIS A 12 -11.48 21.81 25.23
C HIS A 12 -12.53 22.90 25.53
N LYS A 13 -13.69 22.51 26.07
CA LYS A 13 -14.75 23.47 26.44
C LYS A 13 -14.31 24.41 27.55
N LEU A 14 -13.58 23.94 28.55
CA LEU A 14 -12.98 24.79 29.57
C LEU A 14 -12.00 25.80 28.97
N LEU A 15 -11.11 25.35 28.08
CA LEU A 15 -10.16 26.24 27.41
C LEU A 15 -10.86 27.28 26.51
N ARG A 16 -11.96 26.89 25.86
CA ARG A 16 -12.79 27.83 25.09
C ARG A 16 -13.44 28.88 26.01
N ASP A 17 -14.03 28.45 27.11
CA ASP A 17 -14.71 29.34 28.05
C ASP A 17 -13.74 30.31 28.71
N GLU A 18 -12.46 29.93 28.87
CA GLU A 18 -11.36 30.80 29.29
C GLU A 18 -10.75 31.64 28.16
N GLY A 19 -11.27 31.54 26.92
CA GLY A 19 -10.80 32.28 25.76
C GLY A 19 -9.45 31.85 25.18
N LEU A 20 -8.96 30.67 25.56
CA LEU A 20 -7.68 30.12 25.08
C LEU A 20 -7.79 29.42 23.73
N VAL A 21 -8.98 28.96 23.36
CA VAL A 21 -9.31 28.38 22.04
C VAL A 21 -10.63 28.95 21.55
N HIS A 22 -10.88 28.95 20.23
CA HIS A 22 -12.03 29.61 19.62
C HIS A 22 -13.03 28.62 18.99
N SER A 23 -12.70 27.34 18.89
CA SER A 23 -13.60 26.31 18.33
C SER A 23 -14.51 25.69 19.40
N ASP A 24 -15.72 25.31 19.00
CA ASP A 24 -16.70 24.69 19.92
C ASP A 24 -16.35 23.24 20.24
N GLU A 25 -15.72 22.54 19.33
CA GLU A 25 -15.31 21.13 19.48
C GLU A 25 -13.82 20.96 19.18
N PRO A 26 -13.15 20.01 19.85
CA PRO A 26 -11.70 19.81 19.70
C PRO A 26 -11.30 19.14 18.37
N ALA A 27 -12.25 18.57 17.63
CA ALA A 27 -12.02 17.91 16.36
C ALA A 27 -13.26 17.99 15.47
N ILE A 28 -13.05 18.24 14.17
CA ILE A 28 -14.09 18.17 13.15
C ILE A 28 -14.41 16.70 12.84
N ASN A 29 -13.36 15.87 12.78
CA ASN A 29 -13.48 14.43 12.57
C ASN A 29 -12.58 13.69 13.55
N LEU A 30 -13.12 12.73 14.28
CA LEU A 30 -12.40 11.90 15.24
C LEU A 30 -12.35 10.45 14.78
N LEU A 31 -11.21 10.03 14.24
CA LEU A 31 -10.97 8.65 13.87
C LEU A 31 -10.45 7.86 15.08
N CYS A 32 -11.33 7.01 15.65
CA CYS A 32 -10.96 6.15 16.76
C CYS A 32 -10.42 4.82 16.24
N GLN A 33 -9.24 4.44 16.71
CA GLN A 33 -8.64 3.14 16.36
C GLN A 33 -9.26 1.99 17.14
N GLY A 34 -9.28 0.80 16.53
CA GLY A 34 -9.55 -0.45 17.19
C GLY A 34 -8.49 -0.80 18.25
N MET A 35 -8.72 -1.87 18.97
CA MET A 35 -7.80 -2.33 20.01
C MET A 35 -6.68 -3.16 19.42
N VAL A 36 -5.49 -3.05 20.01
CA VAL A 36 -4.41 -4.02 19.74
C VAL A 36 -4.68 -5.26 20.57
N ILE A 37 -4.71 -6.40 19.91
CA ILE A 37 -4.95 -7.72 20.50
C ILE A 37 -3.73 -8.61 20.30
N ALA A 38 -3.48 -9.52 21.25
CA ALA A 38 -2.40 -10.48 21.18
C ALA A 38 -2.79 -11.78 21.88
N GLU A 39 -2.05 -12.84 21.57
CA GLU A 39 -2.17 -14.11 22.26
C GLU A 39 -1.86 -13.98 23.74
N THR A 40 -2.51 -14.82 24.56
CA THR A 40 -2.29 -14.86 26.02
C THR A 40 -1.85 -16.25 26.42
N PHE A 41 -0.90 -16.30 27.35
CA PHE A 41 -0.34 -17.53 27.91
C PHE A 41 -0.37 -17.48 29.42
N TYR A 42 -0.61 -18.62 30.08
CA TYR A 42 -0.65 -18.68 31.52
C TYR A 42 -0.30 -20.06 32.07
N ARG A 43 0.01 -20.13 33.35
CA ARG A 43 0.02 -21.33 34.17
C ARG A 43 -0.91 -21.14 35.36
N ASP A 44 -1.56 -22.22 35.78
CA ASP A 44 -2.35 -22.19 37.01
C ASP A 44 -1.41 -22.33 38.21
N ASN A 45 -1.53 -21.43 39.17
CA ASN A 45 -0.85 -21.50 40.46
C ASN A 45 -1.53 -22.51 41.38
N ALA A 46 -0.85 -22.87 42.47
CA ALA A 46 -1.40 -23.76 43.51
C ALA A 46 -2.73 -23.25 44.10
N ASP A 47 -2.93 -21.94 44.10
CA ASP A 47 -4.15 -21.27 44.60
C ASP A 47 -5.29 -21.18 43.56
N GLY A 48 -5.12 -21.81 42.39
CA GLY A 48 -6.08 -21.77 41.27
C GLY A 48 -6.14 -20.42 40.53
N ARG A 49 -5.20 -19.53 40.75
CA ARG A 49 -5.06 -18.28 40.03
C ARG A 49 -4.16 -18.47 38.80
N LYS A 50 -4.48 -17.73 37.74
CA LYS A 50 -3.66 -17.70 36.52
C LYS A 50 -2.45 -16.79 36.69
N ASP A 51 -1.27 -17.34 36.46
CA ASP A 51 -0.03 -16.60 36.32
C ASP A 51 0.22 -16.32 34.84
N TRP A 52 0.02 -15.05 34.45
CA TRP A 52 0.06 -14.63 33.05
C TRP A 52 1.52 -14.44 32.60
N ILE A 53 1.86 -15.07 31.49
CA ILE A 53 3.22 -15.14 30.92
C ILE A 53 3.26 -14.26 29.67
N ASN A 54 4.32 -13.46 29.56
CA ASN A 54 4.49 -12.60 28.39
C ASN A 54 4.73 -13.44 27.14
N PRO A 55 4.02 -13.17 26.01
CA PRO A 55 4.24 -13.87 24.75
C PRO A 55 5.68 -13.81 24.25
N ALA A 56 6.45 -12.76 24.60
CA ALA A 56 7.87 -12.64 24.26
C ALA A 56 8.76 -13.70 24.92
N ASP A 57 8.30 -14.30 26.03
CA ASP A 57 9.04 -15.33 26.78
C ASP A 57 8.64 -16.75 26.41
N VAL A 58 7.77 -16.91 25.40
CA VAL A 58 7.17 -18.19 25.00
C VAL A 58 7.65 -18.60 23.62
N ASP A 59 8.03 -19.87 23.46
CA ASP A 59 8.21 -20.49 22.17
C ASP A 59 6.90 -21.15 21.72
N MET A 60 6.35 -20.65 20.62
CA MET A 60 5.04 -21.05 20.09
C MET A 60 5.19 -22.07 18.96
N GLN A 61 4.41 -23.14 19.01
CA GLN A 61 4.22 -24.05 17.90
C GLN A 61 2.95 -23.69 17.15
N ARG A 62 3.05 -23.50 15.82
CA ARG A 62 1.91 -23.12 14.97
C ARG A 62 1.58 -24.22 13.97
N ASP A 63 0.28 -24.38 13.69
CA ASP A 63 -0.19 -25.24 12.62
C ASP A 63 0.01 -24.58 11.23
N ASP A 64 -0.31 -25.33 10.16
CA ASP A 64 -0.22 -24.83 8.76
C ASP A 64 -1.13 -23.62 8.49
N ARG A 65 -2.09 -23.34 9.37
CA ARG A 65 -2.98 -22.19 9.32
C ARG A 65 -2.51 -21.03 10.21
N GLY A 66 -1.31 -21.14 10.82
CA GLY A 66 -0.72 -20.15 11.68
C GLY A 66 -1.29 -20.08 13.10
N ARG A 67 -2.21 -20.97 13.50
CA ARG A 67 -2.78 -20.98 14.86
C ARG A 67 -1.81 -21.63 15.83
N VAL A 68 -1.68 -21.06 17.04
CA VAL A 68 -0.87 -21.63 18.11
C VAL A 68 -1.52 -22.92 18.61
N VAL A 69 -0.81 -24.04 18.48
CA VAL A 69 -1.25 -25.37 18.89
C VAL A 69 -0.46 -25.92 20.08
N GLY A 70 0.66 -25.28 20.41
CA GLY A 70 1.48 -25.61 21.56
C GLY A 70 2.35 -24.41 21.95
N ALA A 71 2.74 -24.34 23.21
CA ALA A 71 3.59 -23.28 23.72
C ALA A 71 4.42 -23.73 24.93
N VAL A 72 5.69 -23.31 25.00
CA VAL A 72 6.58 -23.61 26.13
C VAL A 72 7.25 -22.32 26.60
N LEU A 73 7.43 -22.17 27.91
CA LEU A 73 8.17 -21.06 28.49
C LEU A 73 9.67 -21.27 28.25
N ARG A 74 10.36 -20.29 27.64
CA ARG A 74 11.80 -20.39 27.34
C ARG A 74 12.67 -20.62 28.56
N ALA A 75 12.32 -20.01 29.69
CA ALA A 75 13.11 -20.05 30.90
C ALA A 75 13.26 -21.43 31.51
N ASP A 76 12.26 -22.31 31.35
CA ASP A 76 12.24 -23.62 32.00
C ASP A 76 11.87 -24.79 31.06
N GLY A 77 11.57 -24.52 29.80
CA GLY A 77 11.19 -25.49 28.79
C GLY A 77 9.85 -26.22 29.05
N LYS A 78 9.08 -25.77 30.03
CA LYS A 78 7.82 -26.43 30.40
C LYS A 78 6.63 -25.86 29.64
N PRO A 79 5.59 -26.67 29.37
CA PRO A 79 4.39 -26.22 28.70
C PRO A 79 3.68 -25.10 29.45
N VAL A 80 3.07 -24.19 28.67
CA VAL A 80 2.14 -23.16 29.13
C VAL A 80 0.77 -23.35 28.48
N GLN A 81 -0.27 -22.89 29.15
CA GLN A 81 -1.64 -22.94 28.60
C GLN A 81 -1.88 -21.75 27.69
N ILE A 82 -2.64 -21.96 26.61
CA ILE A 82 -3.01 -20.93 25.65
C ILE A 82 -4.35 -20.35 26.09
N GLY A 83 -4.41 -19.06 26.35
CA GLY A 83 -5.61 -18.35 26.81
C GLY A 83 -6.45 -17.74 25.69
N GLY A 84 -5.94 -17.79 24.42
CA GLY A 84 -6.57 -17.17 23.26
C GLY A 84 -6.10 -15.75 22.98
N ILE A 85 -6.65 -15.14 21.93
CA ILE A 85 -6.33 -13.78 21.51
C ILE A 85 -7.23 -12.81 22.26
N GLU A 86 -6.62 -11.91 23.04
CA GLU A 86 -7.33 -10.92 23.86
C GLU A 86 -6.72 -9.52 23.68
N LYS A 87 -7.46 -8.51 24.11
CA LYS A 87 -6.95 -7.14 24.20
C LYS A 87 -5.67 -7.11 25.03
N MET A 88 -4.66 -6.40 24.53
CA MET A 88 -3.43 -6.16 25.29
C MET A 88 -3.74 -5.43 26.59
N ALA A 89 -3.33 -5.99 27.72
CA ALA A 89 -3.54 -5.45 29.05
C ALA A 89 -2.40 -5.85 30.00
N LYS A 90 -2.03 -4.92 30.90
CA LYS A 90 -1.03 -5.21 31.93
C LYS A 90 -1.43 -6.40 32.80
N SER A 91 -2.73 -6.54 33.12
CA SER A 91 -3.27 -7.65 33.91
C SER A 91 -3.19 -9.02 33.23
N LYS A 92 -2.99 -9.06 31.91
CA LYS A 92 -2.83 -10.29 31.13
C LYS A 92 -1.36 -10.52 30.71
N ASN A 93 -0.47 -9.58 31.03
CA ASN A 93 0.96 -9.61 30.65
C ASN A 93 1.17 -9.93 29.14
N ASN A 94 0.21 -9.56 28.28
CA ASN A 94 0.28 -9.81 26.83
C ASN A 94 0.60 -8.55 26.02
N GLY A 95 1.09 -7.51 26.66
CA GLY A 95 1.55 -6.29 26.00
C GLY A 95 2.91 -6.50 25.35
N ILE A 96 3.08 -5.93 24.16
CA ILE A 96 4.37 -5.83 23.48
C ILE A 96 4.96 -4.47 23.80
N ASP A 97 6.23 -4.44 24.23
CA ASP A 97 6.95 -3.20 24.45
C ASP A 97 7.32 -2.57 23.10
N PRO A 98 6.81 -1.37 22.76
CA PRO A 98 7.14 -0.70 21.51
C PRO A 98 8.63 -0.42 21.36
N GLN A 99 9.35 -0.11 22.46
CA GLN A 99 10.76 0.22 22.38
C GLN A 99 11.59 -0.99 21.94
N THR A 100 11.31 -2.18 22.47
CA THR A 100 11.96 -3.43 22.04
C THR A 100 11.77 -3.68 20.54
N MET A 101 10.59 -3.38 20.01
CA MET A 101 10.32 -3.52 18.57
C MET A 101 11.05 -2.46 17.73
N VAL A 102 11.09 -1.22 18.22
CA VAL A 102 11.84 -0.12 17.57
C VAL A 102 13.33 -0.42 17.56
N ASP A 103 13.89 -0.92 18.65
CA ASP A 103 15.31 -1.27 18.74
C ASP A 103 15.68 -2.42 17.77
N LYS A 104 14.76 -3.38 17.59
CA LYS A 104 14.99 -4.55 16.73
C LYS A 104 14.75 -4.27 15.24
N TYR A 105 13.70 -3.52 14.90
CA TYR A 105 13.22 -3.37 13.53
C TYR A 105 13.25 -1.95 12.99
N GLY A 106 13.44 -0.96 13.85
CA GLY A 106 13.34 0.46 13.52
C GLY A 106 11.92 1.01 13.62
N ALA A 107 11.78 2.30 13.93
CA ALA A 107 10.51 2.97 14.13
C ALA A 107 9.61 2.91 12.89
N ASP A 108 10.15 3.13 11.69
CA ASP A 108 9.40 3.10 10.44
C ASP A 108 8.78 1.72 10.15
N THR A 109 9.49 0.63 10.49
CA THR A 109 8.95 -0.72 10.32
C THR A 109 7.74 -0.96 11.23
N VAL A 110 7.82 -0.53 12.49
CA VAL A 110 6.72 -0.66 13.46
C VAL A 110 5.52 0.19 13.07
N ARG A 111 5.76 1.44 12.61
CA ARG A 111 4.72 2.33 12.08
C ARG A 111 4.02 1.71 10.87
N LEU A 112 4.81 1.23 9.91
CA LEU A 112 4.29 0.59 8.69
C LEU A 112 3.41 -0.61 9.02
N PHE A 113 3.84 -1.48 9.94
CA PHE A 113 3.05 -2.61 10.39
C PHE A 113 1.74 -2.16 11.02
N SER A 114 1.78 -1.18 11.93
CA SER A 114 0.59 -0.69 12.64
C SER A 114 -0.47 -0.12 11.69
N MET A 115 -0.06 0.50 10.59
CA MET A 115 -0.97 1.06 9.59
C MET A 115 -1.42 0.03 8.54
N PHE A 116 -0.63 -1.04 8.33
CA PHE A 116 -0.93 -2.07 7.34
C PHE A 116 -1.80 -3.20 7.89
N ALA A 117 -1.62 -3.58 9.17
CA ALA A 117 -2.17 -4.83 9.71
C ALA A 117 -3.70 -4.86 9.76
N ALA A 118 -4.36 -3.71 9.92
CA ALA A 118 -5.82 -3.61 9.94
C ALA A 118 -6.29 -2.21 9.54
N PRO A 119 -7.53 -2.06 9.03
CA PRO A 119 -8.20 -0.76 8.95
C PRO A 119 -8.28 -0.11 10.34
N PRO A 120 -8.26 1.24 10.46
CA PRO A 120 -8.21 1.92 11.75
C PRO A 120 -9.33 1.52 12.74
N GLU A 121 -10.54 1.27 12.26
CA GLU A 121 -11.68 0.94 13.09
C GLU A 121 -11.67 -0.52 13.60
N GLN A 122 -10.85 -1.36 13.00
CA GLN A 122 -10.76 -2.78 13.36
C GLN A 122 -9.66 -3.03 14.39
N SER A 123 -9.81 -4.13 15.14
CA SER A 123 -8.76 -4.57 16.03
C SER A 123 -7.55 -5.06 15.25
N LEU A 124 -6.37 -4.64 15.69
CA LEU A 124 -5.09 -5.05 15.14
C LEU A 124 -4.55 -6.24 15.92
N GLU A 125 -4.42 -7.39 15.28
CA GLU A 125 -3.71 -8.53 15.86
C GLU A 125 -2.20 -8.36 15.68
N TRP A 126 -1.46 -8.36 16.78
CA TRP A 126 -0.02 -8.24 16.74
C TRP A 126 0.63 -9.51 16.18
N SER A 127 1.52 -9.32 15.20
CA SER A 127 2.25 -10.42 14.55
C SER A 127 3.70 -10.03 14.29
N GLU A 128 4.64 -10.69 14.95
CA GLU A 128 6.06 -10.45 14.72
C GLU A 128 6.47 -10.79 13.28
N ALA A 129 5.93 -11.86 12.72
CA ALA A 129 6.13 -12.22 11.31
C ALA A 129 5.63 -11.13 10.35
N GLY A 130 4.54 -10.45 10.72
CA GLY A 130 4.03 -9.28 10.00
C GLY A 130 5.01 -8.11 10.04
N VAL A 131 5.58 -7.80 11.22
CA VAL A 131 6.62 -6.76 11.38
C VAL A 131 7.85 -7.09 10.52
N GLU A 132 8.32 -8.34 10.53
CA GLU A 132 9.41 -8.78 9.65
C GLU A 132 9.08 -8.64 8.16
N GLY A 133 7.83 -8.91 7.78
CA GLY A 133 7.35 -8.67 6.42
C GLY A 133 7.50 -7.20 6.00
N MET A 134 7.17 -6.27 6.89
CA MET A 134 7.34 -4.84 6.65
C MET A 134 8.81 -4.44 6.55
N SER A 135 9.67 -4.98 7.43
CA SER A 135 11.12 -4.78 7.35
C SER A 135 11.68 -5.24 5.99
N ARG A 136 11.25 -6.41 5.50
CA ARG A 136 11.66 -6.89 4.17
C ARG A 136 11.19 -5.98 3.03
N PHE A 137 9.98 -5.40 3.14
CA PHE A 137 9.48 -4.44 2.16
C PHE A 137 10.36 -3.18 2.12
N LEU A 138 10.66 -2.57 3.28
CA LEU A 138 11.50 -1.37 3.34
C LEU A 138 12.92 -1.64 2.83
N LYS A 139 13.51 -2.80 3.14
CA LYS A 139 14.83 -3.20 2.62
C LYS A 139 14.81 -3.39 1.08
N ARG A 140 13.71 -3.89 0.52
CA ARG A 140 13.56 -4.00 -0.94
C ARG A 140 13.43 -2.63 -1.59
N LEU A 141 12.63 -1.72 -1.00
CA LEU A 141 12.52 -0.35 -1.49
C LEU A 141 13.87 0.36 -1.47
N TRP A 142 14.58 0.28 -0.34
CA TRP A 142 15.94 0.82 -0.22
C TRP A 142 16.86 0.33 -1.32
N ARG A 143 16.91 -0.97 -1.52
CA ARG A 143 17.74 -1.59 -2.57
C ARG A 143 17.35 -1.16 -3.97
N GLU A 144 16.05 -1.05 -4.26
CA GLU A 144 15.56 -0.61 -5.58
C GLU A 144 16.02 0.82 -5.88
N VAL A 145 15.87 1.75 -4.92
CA VAL A 145 16.32 3.14 -5.06
C VAL A 145 17.84 3.20 -5.20
N THR A 146 18.60 2.55 -4.33
CA THR A 146 20.06 2.60 -4.37
C THR A 146 20.62 1.98 -5.65
N ASN A 147 20.06 0.88 -6.14
CA ASN A 147 20.45 0.26 -7.40
C ASN A 147 20.13 1.16 -8.60
N HIS A 148 19.00 1.88 -8.56
CA HIS A 148 18.62 2.81 -9.61
C HIS A 148 19.63 3.96 -9.72
N VAL A 149 20.01 4.55 -8.60
CA VAL A 149 20.94 5.68 -8.56
C VAL A 149 22.39 5.25 -8.83
N ALA A 150 22.80 4.04 -8.46
CA ALA A 150 24.18 3.55 -8.63
C ALA A 150 24.55 3.24 -10.10
N GLN A 151 23.64 3.35 -11.07
CA GLN A 151 23.93 3.06 -12.47
C GLN A 151 24.89 4.10 -13.05
N PRO A 152 26.05 3.69 -13.69
CA PRO A 152 27.15 4.60 -14.03
C PRO A 152 26.79 5.74 -15.00
N ASP A 153 25.80 5.53 -15.86
CA ASP A 153 25.33 6.50 -16.86
C ASP A 153 24.03 7.21 -16.44
N HIS A 154 23.68 7.15 -15.15
CA HIS A 154 22.46 7.79 -14.69
C HIS A 154 22.64 9.32 -14.70
N PRO A 155 21.93 10.07 -15.57
CA PRO A 155 22.10 11.52 -15.71
C PRO A 155 21.84 12.29 -14.41
N SER A 156 21.02 11.73 -13.51
CA SER A 156 20.60 12.34 -12.26
C SER A 156 21.73 12.66 -11.29
N ILE A 157 22.80 11.85 -11.23
CA ILE A 157 23.93 12.12 -10.31
C ILE A 157 24.66 13.43 -10.67
N LYS A 158 24.70 13.78 -11.97
CA LYS A 158 25.38 15.02 -12.42
C LYS A 158 24.46 16.21 -12.56
N ALA A 159 23.19 16.03 -12.76
CA ALA A 159 22.22 17.07 -13.10
C ALA A 159 21.31 17.46 -11.94
N VAL A 160 21.13 16.62 -10.95
CA VAL A 160 20.39 16.91 -9.70
C VAL A 160 21.09 18.01 -8.88
N ALA A 161 22.38 18.20 -9.03
CA ALA A 161 23.05 19.37 -8.48
C ALA A 161 22.63 20.69 -9.13
N ALA A 162 21.85 20.67 -10.20
CA ALA A 162 21.52 21.85 -11.01
C ALA A 162 20.03 22.18 -11.21
N SER A 163 19.08 21.31 -10.83
CA SER A 163 17.66 21.60 -11.07
C SER A 163 16.71 20.99 -10.04
N HIS A 164 16.00 21.85 -9.36
CA HIS A 164 14.92 21.53 -8.41
C HIS A 164 13.60 21.31 -9.18
N SER A 165 13.37 20.15 -9.73
CA SER A 165 12.08 19.85 -10.36
C SER A 165 11.74 18.37 -10.36
N THR A 166 10.78 17.99 -9.56
CA THR A 166 10.09 16.71 -9.64
C THR A 166 9.37 16.59 -10.98
N SER A 167 9.51 15.45 -11.65
CA SER A 167 8.76 15.13 -12.88
C SER A 167 7.26 14.88 -12.63
N LEU A 168 6.85 14.81 -11.36
CA LEU A 168 5.46 14.54 -10.96
C LEU A 168 4.62 15.82 -10.97
N PRO A 169 3.40 15.78 -11.50
CA PRO A 169 2.43 16.83 -11.25
C PRO A 169 2.09 16.84 -9.76
N LEU A 170 2.31 17.98 -9.14
CA LEU A 170 2.11 18.19 -7.71
C LEU A 170 0.88 19.08 -7.48
N LEU A 171 0.21 18.92 -6.33
CA LEU A 171 -0.82 19.85 -5.89
C LEU A 171 -0.18 21.22 -5.69
N ALA A 172 -0.34 22.09 -6.66
CA ALA A 172 0.09 23.48 -6.53
C ALA A 172 -0.77 24.16 -5.47
N GLY A 173 -0.15 24.57 -4.36
CA GLY A 173 -0.67 25.67 -3.57
C GLY A 173 -0.67 26.91 -4.46
N GLU A 174 -1.71 27.75 -4.37
CA GLU A 174 -1.82 29.00 -5.13
C GLU A 174 -0.52 29.81 -5.01
N GLY A 175 0.31 29.80 -6.07
CA GLY A 175 1.53 30.61 -6.12
C GLY A 175 2.75 30.04 -6.84
N ALA A 176 2.76 28.81 -7.29
CA ALA A 176 3.93 28.23 -7.98
C ALA A 176 3.74 28.07 -9.48
N ALA A 177 3.73 29.18 -10.21
CA ALA A 177 4.06 29.19 -11.63
C ALA A 177 5.59 29.30 -11.76
N GLY A 178 6.30 28.18 -11.83
CA GLY A 178 7.76 28.10 -11.98
C GLY A 178 8.14 26.95 -12.88
N ALA A 179 8.69 27.28 -14.05
CA ALA A 179 9.14 26.39 -15.10
C ALA A 179 10.05 25.28 -14.56
N GLY A 180 9.63 24.04 -14.75
CA GLY A 180 10.43 22.86 -14.46
C GLY A 180 11.45 22.62 -15.56
N GLY A 181 12.70 22.41 -15.19
CA GLY A 181 13.73 21.89 -16.06
C GLY A 181 14.13 20.49 -15.57
N ASN A 182 13.80 19.47 -16.37
CA ASN A 182 14.15 18.08 -16.08
C ASN A 182 15.60 17.78 -16.45
N ALA A 183 16.33 17.21 -15.55
CA ALA A 183 17.68 16.70 -15.80
C ALA A 183 17.76 15.18 -16.05
N LEU A 184 16.74 14.43 -15.71
CA LEU A 184 16.42 13.12 -16.30
C LEU A 184 15.58 13.39 -17.53
N GLY A 185 15.90 12.69 -18.64
CA GLY A 185 15.18 12.90 -19.90
C GLY A 185 13.68 13.04 -19.68
N VAL A 186 13.10 14.08 -20.25
CA VAL A 186 11.64 14.32 -20.18
C VAL A 186 10.96 13.04 -20.64
N ILE A 187 10.03 12.52 -19.84
CA ILE A 187 9.18 11.43 -20.29
C ILE A 187 8.38 11.95 -21.48
N ASP A 188 8.63 11.39 -22.66
CA ASP A 188 7.81 11.64 -23.84
C ASP A 188 6.70 10.57 -23.91
N PRO A 189 5.44 10.90 -23.55
CA PRO A 189 4.33 9.93 -23.52
C PRO A 189 4.10 9.27 -24.88
N THR A 190 4.50 9.92 -25.99
CA THR A 190 4.31 9.41 -27.35
C THR A 190 5.38 8.42 -27.75
N ALA A 191 6.60 8.50 -27.14
CA ALA A 191 7.73 7.63 -27.40
C ALA A 191 7.77 6.40 -26.50
N LEU A 192 6.91 6.32 -25.47
CA LEU A 192 6.88 5.19 -24.55
C LEU A 192 6.43 3.90 -25.24
N ASP A 193 7.16 2.82 -24.99
CA ASP A 193 6.74 1.47 -25.37
C ASP A 193 5.60 0.92 -24.50
N ALA A 194 5.09 -0.26 -24.83
CA ALA A 194 3.98 -0.88 -24.12
C ALA A 194 4.30 -1.22 -22.65
N GLY A 195 5.53 -1.61 -22.33
CA GLY A 195 6.00 -1.91 -20.98
C GLY A 195 6.10 -0.66 -20.13
N GLN A 196 6.71 0.39 -20.67
CA GLN A 196 6.85 1.70 -20.06
C GLN A 196 5.46 2.34 -19.78
N LYS A 197 4.56 2.34 -20.78
CA LYS A 197 3.18 2.79 -20.62
C LYS A 197 2.42 2.00 -19.54
N THR A 198 2.65 0.70 -19.46
CA THR A 198 2.02 -0.16 -18.46
C THR A 198 2.48 0.19 -17.05
N LEU A 199 3.79 0.33 -16.83
CA LEU A 199 4.33 0.71 -15.53
C LEU A 199 3.89 2.11 -15.13
N ARG A 200 3.98 3.08 -16.05
CA ARG A 200 3.57 4.47 -15.80
C ARG A 200 2.07 4.56 -15.47
N ARG A 201 1.23 3.84 -16.19
CA ARG A 201 -0.21 3.77 -15.85
C ARG A 201 -0.43 3.18 -14.46
N GLN A 202 0.24 2.07 -14.11
CA GLN A 202 0.13 1.48 -12.78
C GLN A 202 0.57 2.46 -11.68
N LEU A 203 1.63 3.23 -11.92
CA LEU A 203 2.05 4.30 -11.03
C LEU A 203 0.91 5.30 -10.80
N HIS A 204 0.33 5.86 -11.86
CA HIS A 204 -0.69 6.91 -11.72
C HIS A 204 -2.03 6.38 -11.19
N GLU A 205 -2.40 5.13 -11.49
CA GLU A 205 -3.50 4.43 -10.82
C GLU A 205 -3.22 4.26 -9.31
N THR A 206 -1.97 3.98 -8.93
CA THR A 206 -1.53 3.89 -7.52
C THR A 206 -1.60 5.25 -6.83
N ILE A 207 -1.14 6.33 -7.46
CA ILE A 207 -1.24 7.70 -6.91
C ILE A 207 -2.70 8.05 -6.60
N GLN A 208 -3.62 7.82 -7.54
CA GLN A 208 -5.05 8.06 -7.32
C GLN A 208 -5.60 7.25 -6.16
N LYS A 209 -5.29 5.94 -6.15
CA LYS A 209 -5.78 5.03 -5.12
C LYS A 209 -5.27 5.40 -3.74
N VAL A 210 -3.97 5.66 -3.61
CA VAL A 210 -3.35 6.03 -2.33
C VAL A 210 -3.86 7.39 -1.85
N GLY A 211 -4.03 8.36 -2.76
CA GLY A 211 -4.62 9.66 -2.43
C GLY A 211 -6.05 9.53 -1.90
N ASP A 212 -6.90 8.71 -2.52
CA ASP A 212 -8.25 8.44 -2.04
C ASP A 212 -8.27 7.65 -0.71
N ASP A 213 -7.44 6.63 -0.61
CA ASP A 213 -7.37 5.78 0.58
C ASP A 213 -6.86 6.56 1.80
N PHE A 214 -5.88 7.47 1.66
CA PHE A 214 -5.41 8.32 2.77
C PHE A 214 -6.34 9.50 3.05
N GLY A 215 -6.73 10.24 2.01
CA GLY A 215 -7.41 11.52 2.18
C GLY A 215 -8.90 11.39 2.53
N ARG A 216 -9.58 10.37 2.02
CA ARG A 216 -11.03 10.23 2.16
C ARG A 216 -11.47 8.98 2.89
N ARG A 217 -10.88 7.82 2.54
CA ARG A 217 -11.35 6.52 3.05
C ARG A 217 -10.69 6.10 4.35
N HIS A 218 -9.54 6.69 4.69
CA HIS A 218 -8.68 6.29 5.81
C HIS A 218 -8.33 4.78 5.79
N ALA A 219 -8.23 4.19 4.60
CA ALA A 219 -7.94 2.78 4.37
C ALA A 219 -6.42 2.58 4.17
N PHE A 220 -5.63 2.83 5.20
CA PHE A 220 -4.16 2.84 5.14
C PHE A 220 -3.57 1.51 4.67
N ASN A 221 -4.15 0.40 5.10
CA ASN A 221 -3.73 -0.94 4.71
C ASN A 221 -3.84 -1.17 3.20
N THR A 222 -4.91 -0.69 2.54
CA THR A 222 -5.09 -0.85 1.09
C THR A 222 -4.18 0.10 0.30
N ALA A 223 -3.89 1.29 0.82
CA ALA A 223 -2.90 2.20 0.26
C ALA A 223 -1.50 1.58 0.27
N ILE A 224 -1.07 1.05 1.43
CA ILE A 224 0.23 0.39 1.57
C ILE A 224 0.31 -0.85 0.67
N ALA A 225 -0.76 -1.65 0.57
CA ALA A 225 -0.80 -2.80 -0.34
C ALA A 225 -0.58 -2.38 -1.81
N ALA A 226 -1.21 -1.29 -2.26
CA ALA A 226 -1.01 -0.77 -3.62
C ALA A 226 0.45 -0.34 -3.87
N LEU A 227 1.11 0.27 -2.88
CA LEU A 227 2.54 0.61 -2.97
C LEU A 227 3.44 -0.64 -3.01
N MET A 228 3.08 -1.70 -2.27
CA MET A 228 3.79 -2.99 -2.37
C MET A 228 3.64 -3.63 -3.75
N GLU A 229 2.47 -3.54 -4.35
CA GLU A 229 2.22 -4.02 -5.72
C GLU A 229 3.03 -3.21 -6.76
N LEU A 230 3.09 -1.89 -6.61
CA LEU A 230 3.91 -1.03 -7.47
C LEU A 230 5.40 -1.37 -7.35
N LEU A 231 5.92 -1.59 -6.13
CA LEU A 231 7.31 -2.03 -5.94
C LEU A 231 7.57 -3.39 -6.61
N ASN A 232 6.61 -4.32 -6.54
CA ASN A 232 6.74 -5.61 -7.22
C ASN A 232 6.77 -5.46 -8.75
N ALA A 233 6.03 -4.49 -9.31
CA ALA A 233 6.10 -4.18 -10.75
C ALA A 233 7.44 -3.55 -11.13
N LEU A 234 7.94 -2.60 -10.33
CA LEU A 234 9.27 -2.00 -10.51
C LEU A 234 10.38 -3.05 -10.50
N ASN A 235 10.37 -3.99 -9.57
CA ASN A 235 11.37 -5.07 -9.51
C ASN A 235 11.36 -6.01 -10.73
N LYS A 236 10.24 -6.08 -11.46
CA LYS A 236 10.12 -6.86 -12.71
C LYS A 236 10.44 -6.06 -13.97
N PHE A 237 10.49 -4.75 -13.85
CA PHE A 237 10.73 -3.84 -14.97
C PHE A 237 12.22 -3.69 -15.22
N ASN A 238 12.73 -4.37 -16.26
CA ASN A 238 14.17 -4.46 -16.56
C ASN A 238 14.62 -3.53 -17.71
N ASP A 239 13.80 -2.55 -18.10
CA ASP A 239 14.14 -1.61 -19.15
C ASP A 239 15.21 -0.62 -18.69
N GLN A 240 16.34 -0.58 -19.44
CA GLN A 240 17.48 0.28 -19.17
C GLN A 240 17.59 1.44 -20.19
N SER A 241 16.62 1.59 -21.07
CA SER A 241 16.56 2.75 -21.99
C SER A 241 16.37 4.06 -21.21
N ASP A 242 16.65 5.19 -21.84
CA ASP A 242 16.48 6.51 -21.20
C ASP A 242 15.03 6.74 -20.73
N GLN A 243 14.04 6.36 -21.56
CA GLN A 243 12.63 6.45 -21.19
C GLN A 243 12.25 5.45 -20.09
N GLY A 244 12.78 4.23 -20.12
CA GLY A 244 12.58 3.23 -19.08
C GLY A 244 13.13 3.69 -17.73
N ARG A 245 14.32 4.29 -17.72
CA ARG A 245 14.94 4.87 -16.51
C ARG A 245 14.17 6.07 -16.00
N ALA A 246 13.67 6.94 -16.89
CA ALA A 246 12.86 8.09 -16.50
C ALA A 246 11.54 7.67 -15.85
N VAL A 247 10.83 6.69 -16.43
CA VAL A 247 9.59 6.13 -15.85
C VAL A 247 9.85 5.45 -14.50
N ARG A 248 10.98 4.73 -14.35
CA ARG A 248 11.38 4.13 -13.07
C ARG A 248 11.64 5.20 -12.01
N HIS A 249 12.32 6.28 -12.37
CA HIS A 249 12.63 7.38 -11.47
C HIS A 249 11.35 8.08 -10.99
N GLU A 250 10.45 8.46 -11.92
CA GLU A 250 9.13 9.01 -11.60
C GLU A 250 8.38 8.12 -10.59
N ALA A 251 8.42 6.81 -10.78
CA ALA A 251 7.75 5.87 -9.90
C ALA A 251 8.40 5.78 -8.51
N LEU A 252 9.73 5.84 -8.40
CA LEU A 252 10.44 5.80 -7.13
C LEU A 252 10.24 7.10 -6.33
N GLU A 253 10.29 8.27 -6.98
CA GLU A 253 9.98 9.56 -6.36
C GLU A 253 8.54 9.57 -5.80
N ALA A 254 7.57 9.16 -6.61
CA ALA A 254 6.19 9.08 -6.17
C ALA A 254 6.00 8.13 -4.98
N MET A 255 6.64 6.96 -5.01
CA MET A 255 6.58 6.02 -3.89
C MET A 255 7.12 6.61 -2.59
N VAL A 256 8.24 7.33 -2.66
CA VAL A 256 8.86 7.98 -1.49
C VAL A 256 7.93 9.05 -0.92
N LEU A 257 7.34 9.89 -1.78
CA LEU A 257 6.37 10.91 -1.39
C LEU A 257 5.12 10.30 -0.74
N LEU A 258 4.55 9.27 -1.37
CA LEU A 258 3.34 8.59 -0.89
C LEU A 258 3.57 7.81 0.41
N LEU A 259 4.77 7.31 0.65
CA LEU A 259 5.15 6.59 1.87
C LEU A 259 5.53 7.52 3.02
N ASN A 260 5.88 8.79 2.76
CA ASN A 260 6.38 9.71 3.78
C ASN A 260 5.48 9.81 5.03
N PRO A 261 4.14 9.91 4.96
CA PRO A 261 3.31 9.97 6.16
C PRO A 261 3.40 8.70 7.04
N VAL A 262 3.75 7.57 6.44
CA VAL A 262 3.83 6.26 7.10
C VAL A 262 5.22 5.98 7.65
N VAL A 263 6.25 6.19 6.84
CA VAL A 263 7.65 5.83 7.13
C VAL A 263 8.60 7.02 6.85
N PRO A 264 8.49 8.09 7.65
CA PRO A 264 9.14 9.37 7.36
C PRO A 264 10.66 9.30 7.30
N HIS A 265 11.32 8.52 8.18
CA HIS A 265 12.77 8.52 8.26
C HIS A 265 13.42 7.90 7.01
N ILE A 266 12.93 6.72 6.58
CA ILE A 266 13.46 6.09 5.37
C ILE A 266 13.07 6.88 4.12
N SER A 267 11.86 7.45 4.08
CA SER A 267 11.41 8.27 2.95
C SER A 267 12.28 9.52 2.80
N HIS A 268 12.57 10.23 3.88
CA HIS A 268 13.47 11.39 3.85
C HIS A 268 14.87 11.01 3.34
N GLN A 269 15.43 9.91 3.84
CA GLN A 269 16.76 9.45 3.39
C GLN A 269 16.75 9.03 1.92
N LEU A 270 15.70 8.34 1.45
CA LEU A 270 15.57 7.94 0.05
C LEU A 270 15.36 9.13 -0.88
N TRP A 271 14.64 10.17 -0.42
CA TRP A 271 14.47 11.43 -1.14
C TRP A 271 15.81 12.10 -1.42
N GLN A 272 16.68 12.17 -0.40
CA GLN A 272 18.04 12.67 -0.58
C GLN A 272 18.87 11.82 -1.57
N VAL A 273 18.76 10.48 -1.47
CA VAL A 273 19.46 9.54 -2.38
C VAL A 273 18.98 9.70 -3.83
N LEU A 274 17.69 9.98 -4.04
CA LEU A 274 17.13 10.27 -5.37
C LEU A 274 17.61 11.61 -5.94
N GLY A 275 18.31 12.43 -5.14
CA GLY A 275 18.97 13.64 -5.59
C GLY A 275 18.34 14.94 -5.10
N HIS A 276 17.45 14.88 -4.15
CA HIS A 276 16.75 16.03 -3.59
C HIS A 276 17.32 16.47 -2.23
N ALA A 277 18.65 16.43 -2.07
CA ALA A 277 19.31 16.73 -0.80
C ALA A 277 19.05 18.18 -0.28
N GLU A 278 18.76 19.09 -1.20
CA GLU A 278 18.51 20.52 -0.89
C GLU A 278 17.03 20.83 -0.56
N THR A 279 16.14 19.83 -0.62
CA THR A 279 14.71 20.00 -0.38
C THR A 279 14.23 19.20 0.81
N VAL A 280 13.25 19.73 1.53
CA VAL A 280 12.60 19.05 2.63
C VAL A 280 11.44 18.23 2.08
N LEU A 281 11.43 16.94 2.34
CA LEU A 281 10.41 16.02 1.80
C LEU A 281 9.01 16.36 2.31
N GLU A 282 8.90 16.76 3.57
CA GLU A 282 7.65 17.11 4.24
C GLU A 282 6.98 18.34 3.63
N ASP A 283 7.77 19.23 3.00
CA ASP A 283 7.27 20.44 2.33
C ASP A 283 6.86 20.17 0.88
N GLN A 284 7.10 18.95 0.38
CA GLN A 284 6.72 18.62 -0.99
C GLN A 284 5.20 18.38 -1.07
N PRO A 285 4.56 18.92 -2.11
CA PRO A 285 3.13 18.71 -2.31
C PRO A 285 2.82 17.26 -2.65
N TRP A 286 1.60 16.84 -2.30
CA TRP A 286 1.12 15.48 -2.60
C TRP A 286 1.09 15.24 -4.11
N PRO A 287 1.62 14.10 -4.61
CA PRO A 287 1.66 13.82 -6.04
C PRO A 287 0.25 13.65 -6.63
N LEU A 288 0.06 14.21 -7.82
CA LEU A 288 -1.17 14.07 -8.59
C LEU A 288 -0.99 13.07 -9.73
N ALA A 289 -2.04 12.32 -10.01
CA ALA A 289 -2.03 11.44 -11.18
C ALA A 289 -2.12 12.24 -12.48
N ASP A 290 -1.25 11.91 -13.45
CA ASP A 290 -1.32 12.41 -14.81
C ASP A 290 -2.47 11.71 -15.56
N PRO A 291 -3.50 12.46 -16.02
CA PRO A 291 -4.59 11.87 -16.77
C PRO A 291 -4.14 11.18 -18.07
N SER A 292 -3.07 11.66 -18.69
CA SER A 292 -2.56 11.08 -19.95
C SER A 292 -1.97 9.68 -19.73
N ALA A 293 -1.38 9.44 -18.57
CA ALA A 293 -0.85 8.12 -18.19
C ALA A 293 -1.94 7.08 -17.90
N LEU A 294 -3.15 7.54 -17.57
CA LEU A 294 -4.30 6.68 -17.24
C LEU A 294 -5.06 6.20 -18.48
N VAL A 295 -4.75 6.76 -19.66
CA VAL A 295 -5.38 6.33 -20.92
C VAL A 295 -4.97 4.89 -21.20
N ARG A 296 -5.95 4.05 -21.48
CA ARG A 296 -5.73 2.65 -21.86
C ARG A 296 -5.82 2.53 -23.38
N ASP A 297 -4.73 2.12 -24.00
CA ASP A 297 -4.72 1.79 -25.42
C ASP A 297 -5.52 0.52 -25.70
N THR A 298 -5.58 -0.40 -24.73
CA THR A 298 -6.32 -1.66 -24.83
C THR A 298 -7.18 -1.91 -23.60
N LEU A 299 -8.27 -2.64 -23.79
CA LEU A 299 -9.19 -3.09 -22.76
C LEU A 299 -9.20 -4.62 -22.71
N LYS A 300 -9.11 -5.19 -21.51
CA LYS A 300 -9.33 -6.63 -21.27
C LYS A 300 -10.79 -6.87 -20.97
N LEU A 301 -11.47 -7.65 -21.80
CA LEU A 301 -12.85 -8.03 -21.63
C LEU A 301 -12.93 -9.50 -21.22
N ALA A 302 -13.68 -9.78 -20.17
CA ALA A 302 -14.01 -11.15 -19.79
C ALA A 302 -15.04 -11.72 -20.77
N VAL A 303 -14.78 -12.91 -21.35
CA VAL A 303 -15.72 -13.63 -22.19
C VAL A 303 -16.40 -14.72 -21.39
N GLN A 304 -17.70 -14.62 -21.27
CA GLN A 304 -18.53 -15.61 -20.59
C GLN A 304 -19.41 -16.37 -21.56
N ILE A 305 -19.68 -17.64 -21.25
CA ILE A 305 -20.73 -18.43 -21.89
C ILE A 305 -21.73 -18.81 -20.80
N ASN A 306 -22.98 -18.42 -20.98
CA ASN A 306 -24.06 -18.62 -20.00
C ASN A 306 -23.66 -18.18 -18.58
N GLY A 307 -23.00 -17.00 -18.46
CA GLY A 307 -22.56 -16.43 -17.19
C GLY A 307 -21.30 -17.02 -16.58
N LYS A 308 -20.66 -18.02 -17.18
CA LYS A 308 -19.41 -18.62 -16.71
C LYS A 308 -18.23 -18.11 -17.53
N LEU A 309 -17.18 -17.60 -16.86
CA LEU A 309 -15.94 -17.13 -17.50
C LEU A 309 -15.28 -18.30 -18.27
N ARG A 310 -14.94 -18.04 -19.56
CA ARG A 310 -14.31 -19.01 -20.44
C ARG A 310 -13.02 -18.51 -21.09
N ALA A 311 -12.94 -17.21 -21.38
CA ALA A 311 -11.77 -16.59 -21.98
C ALA A 311 -11.63 -15.14 -21.51
N THR A 312 -10.51 -14.52 -21.84
CA THR A 312 -10.28 -13.08 -21.74
C THR A 312 -9.72 -12.63 -23.08
N ILE A 313 -10.31 -11.59 -23.67
CA ILE A 313 -9.82 -10.95 -24.89
C ILE A 313 -9.22 -9.59 -24.59
N GLU A 314 -8.27 -9.17 -25.40
CA GLU A 314 -7.67 -7.84 -25.33
C GLU A 314 -7.94 -7.11 -26.64
N LEU A 315 -8.58 -5.96 -26.53
CA LEU A 315 -9.02 -5.15 -27.66
C LEU A 315 -8.56 -3.71 -27.53
N PRO A 316 -8.36 -2.96 -28.62
CA PRO A 316 -8.18 -1.52 -28.56
C PRO A 316 -9.31 -0.85 -27.75
N ALA A 317 -8.96 0.20 -26.99
CA ALA A 317 -9.94 0.89 -26.14
C ALA A 317 -11.12 1.50 -26.93
N ASN A 318 -10.90 1.78 -28.21
CA ASN A 318 -11.88 2.31 -29.15
C ASN A 318 -12.55 1.22 -30.01
N ALA A 319 -12.33 -0.08 -29.71
CA ALA A 319 -12.96 -1.18 -30.44
C ALA A 319 -14.50 -1.09 -30.34
N SER A 320 -15.16 -1.38 -31.45
CA SER A 320 -16.60 -1.43 -31.51
C SER A 320 -17.19 -2.63 -30.77
N LYS A 321 -18.49 -2.65 -30.55
CA LYS A 321 -19.17 -3.83 -30.00
C LYS A 321 -19.05 -5.04 -30.92
N GLU A 322 -19.09 -4.78 -32.21
CA GLU A 322 -18.97 -5.75 -33.30
C GLU A 322 -17.58 -6.40 -33.29
N ASP A 323 -16.51 -5.60 -33.09
CA ASP A 323 -15.15 -6.10 -32.97
C ASP A 323 -15.01 -6.99 -31.71
N ALA A 324 -15.60 -6.56 -30.58
CA ALA A 324 -15.58 -7.32 -29.35
C ALA A 324 -16.34 -8.65 -29.43
N GLU A 325 -17.44 -8.68 -30.15
CA GLU A 325 -18.22 -9.88 -30.45
C GLU A 325 -17.43 -10.84 -31.35
N ALA A 326 -16.87 -10.30 -32.44
CA ALA A 326 -16.09 -11.10 -33.41
C ALA A 326 -14.85 -11.73 -32.72
N GLU A 327 -14.10 -10.96 -31.98
CA GLU A 327 -12.91 -11.43 -31.28
C GLU A 327 -13.27 -12.46 -30.19
N ALA A 328 -14.37 -12.26 -29.46
CA ALA A 328 -14.82 -13.19 -28.43
C ALA A 328 -15.24 -14.55 -29.03
N LEU A 329 -15.92 -14.53 -30.17
CA LEU A 329 -16.34 -15.77 -30.87
C LEU A 329 -15.17 -16.49 -31.55
N ALA A 330 -14.11 -15.76 -31.92
CA ALA A 330 -12.92 -16.33 -32.54
C ALA A 330 -11.95 -17.01 -31.55
N GLN A 331 -12.12 -16.78 -30.25
CA GLN A 331 -11.23 -17.36 -29.25
C GLN A 331 -11.30 -18.90 -29.23
N PRO A 332 -10.16 -19.63 -29.32
CA PRO A 332 -10.15 -21.09 -29.41
C PRO A 332 -10.90 -21.78 -28.26
N GLN A 333 -10.79 -21.24 -27.04
CA GLN A 333 -11.49 -21.75 -25.86
C GLN A 333 -13.02 -21.57 -25.98
N VAL A 334 -13.46 -20.45 -26.56
CA VAL A 334 -14.88 -20.17 -26.76
C VAL A 334 -15.43 -21.07 -27.86
N VAL A 335 -14.72 -21.19 -28.98
CA VAL A 335 -15.09 -22.11 -30.09
C VAL A 335 -15.28 -23.53 -29.58
N HIS A 336 -14.34 -24.05 -28.81
CA HIS A 336 -14.43 -25.40 -28.24
C HIS A 336 -15.68 -25.58 -27.34
N PHE A 337 -16.03 -24.59 -26.53
CA PHE A 337 -17.24 -24.66 -25.69
C PHE A 337 -18.55 -24.53 -26.48
N LEU A 338 -18.50 -23.98 -27.70
CA LEU A 338 -19.66 -23.78 -28.54
C LEU A 338 -19.89 -24.93 -29.55
N GLU A 339 -18.97 -25.90 -29.67
CA GLU A 339 -19.02 -26.98 -30.67
C GLU A 339 -20.38 -27.73 -30.74
N ASN A 340 -21.09 -27.84 -29.61
CA ASN A 340 -22.40 -28.54 -29.54
C ASN A 340 -23.54 -27.60 -29.10
N LEU A 341 -23.34 -26.27 -29.19
CA LEU A 341 -24.32 -25.29 -28.76
C LEU A 341 -24.59 -24.28 -29.88
N THR A 342 -25.84 -23.83 -29.99
CA THR A 342 -26.20 -22.77 -30.90
C THR A 342 -26.15 -21.42 -30.18
N VAL A 343 -25.36 -20.46 -30.69
CA VAL A 343 -25.33 -19.09 -30.16
C VAL A 343 -26.69 -18.44 -30.42
N ARG A 344 -27.38 -18.07 -29.33
CA ARG A 344 -28.69 -17.37 -29.41
C ARG A 344 -28.54 -15.87 -29.36
N LYS A 345 -27.60 -15.37 -28.59
CA LYS A 345 -27.36 -13.93 -28.37
C LYS A 345 -25.99 -13.69 -27.82
N VAL A 346 -25.35 -12.61 -28.27
CA VAL A 346 -24.14 -12.05 -27.67
C VAL A 346 -24.48 -10.71 -27.02
N ILE A 347 -24.09 -10.53 -25.77
CA ILE A 347 -24.31 -9.32 -24.99
C ILE A 347 -22.95 -8.70 -24.69
N VAL A 348 -22.64 -7.59 -25.32
CA VAL A 348 -21.40 -6.83 -25.08
C VAL A 348 -21.70 -5.68 -24.15
N VAL A 349 -21.03 -5.67 -22.98
CA VAL A 349 -21.00 -4.52 -22.07
C VAL A 349 -19.65 -3.83 -22.27
N PRO A 350 -19.61 -2.64 -22.88
CA PRO A 350 -18.38 -1.95 -23.22
C PRO A 350 -17.45 -1.82 -22.01
N GLY A 351 -16.16 -2.14 -22.20
CA GLY A 351 -15.13 -2.04 -21.17
C GLY A 351 -15.22 -3.05 -20.03
N LYS A 352 -16.16 -4.01 -20.06
CA LYS A 352 -16.35 -4.97 -18.96
C LYS A 352 -16.38 -6.43 -19.41
N ILE A 353 -17.34 -6.80 -20.25
CA ILE A 353 -17.63 -8.22 -20.48
C ILE A 353 -18.31 -8.44 -21.84
N VAL A 354 -18.04 -9.60 -22.42
CA VAL A 354 -18.82 -10.20 -23.51
C VAL A 354 -19.47 -11.48 -22.95
N ASN A 355 -20.79 -11.54 -22.92
CA ASN A 355 -21.52 -12.74 -22.49
C ASN A 355 -22.27 -13.37 -23.67
N ILE A 356 -21.90 -14.60 -23.99
CA ILE A 356 -22.48 -15.42 -25.07
C ILE A 356 -23.55 -16.30 -24.45
N VAL A 357 -24.77 -16.15 -24.91
CA VAL A 357 -25.90 -17.01 -24.54
C VAL A 357 -26.03 -18.09 -25.60
N ALA A 358 -25.80 -19.33 -25.24
CA ALA A 358 -25.85 -20.48 -26.14
C ALA A 358 -26.64 -21.65 -25.51
N GLY A 359 -27.28 -22.43 -26.37
CA GLY A 359 -28.05 -23.60 -25.93
C GLY A 359 -28.58 -24.41 -27.11
#